data_062bda95cf86ba685fcb70795dad7a97
#
_entry.id   062bda95cf86ba685fcb70795dad7a97
#
_cell.length_a   1.000
_cell.length_b   1.000
_cell.length_c   1.000
_cell.angle_alpha   90.00
_cell.angle_beta   90.00
_cell.angle_gamma   90.00
#
_symmetry.space_group_name_H-M   'P 1'
#
loop_
_entity.id
_entity.type
_entity.pdbx_description
1 polymer ?
#
loop_
_entity_poly.entity_id
_entity_poly.type
_entity_poly.pdbx_seq_one_letter_code
_entity_poly.pdbx_strand_id
1 'polypeptide(L)'
;MIMKKDKLKIYWTPETQDKIISIINEKKLEQILETKVVKISALKETGIEELIKEIELPQSANRLYIYDAKMEQAIKQVENQIHPEINHKRFLAVKLLENDDRFEDLNTYKIKNIQQQLIQNYDTDLEETIATERYQFIGQVKKQTVDKKQLKETISDQLDKVFLN
;
A
#
# COMPACT_ATOMS: atom_id res chain seq x y z
N MET A 1 17.98 -1.71 -13.88
CA MET A 1 16.55 -1.94 -14.17
C MET A 1 15.76 -1.47 -12.95
N ILE A 2 15.31 -0.23 -12.96
CA ILE A 2 14.63 0.41 -11.82
C ILE A 2 13.17 -0.03 -11.90
N MET A 3 12.77 -0.89 -10.98
CA MET A 3 11.37 -1.31 -10.88
C MET A 3 10.51 -0.12 -10.47
N LYS A 4 9.55 0.25 -11.33
CA LYS A 4 8.43 1.15 -11.00
C LYS A 4 7.50 0.42 -10.00
N LYS A 5 7.94 0.34 -8.74
CA LYS A 5 7.26 -0.47 -7.70
C LYS A 5 6.01 0.18 -7.07
N ASP A 6 5.75 1.46 -7.32
CA ASP A 6 4.80 2.20 -6.48
C ASP A 6 3.33 2.11 -6.94
N LYS A 7 3.02 1.37 -8.01
CA LYS A 7 1.68 1.39 -8.60
C LYS A 7 1.02 0.04 -8.82
N LEU A 8 1.76 -1.06 -8.67
CA LEU A 8 1.22 -2.39 -8.84
C LEU A 8 1.29 -3.15 -7.52
N LYS A 9 0.15 -3.43 -6.92
CA LYS A 9 0.09 -4.31 -5.75
C LYS A 9 -0.25 -5.71 -6.22
N ILE A 10 0.73 -6.62 -6.11
CA ILE A 10 0.56 -8.04 -6.38
C ILE A 10 0.20 -8.74 -5.06
N TYR A 11 -0.93 -9.42 -5.03
CA TYR A 11 -1.36 -10.23 -3.90
C TYR A 11 -1.08 -11.70 -4.20
N TRP A 12 -0.40 -12.38 -3.29
CA TRP A 12 0.04 -13.76 -3.44
C TRP A 12 -0.49 -14.65 -2.34
N THR A 13 -1.27 -15.69 -2.66
CA THR A 13 -1.58 -16.80 -1.74
C THR A 13 -1.95 -18.06 -2.52
N PRO A 14 -1.80 -19.27 -1.93
CA PRO A 14 -2.18 -20.54 -2.56
C PRO A 14 -3.71 -20.75 -2.60
N GLU A 15 -4.17 -21.88 -2.99
CA GLU A 15 -5.53 -22.38 -3.34
C GLU A 15 -6.80 -21.75 -2.71
N THR A 16 -6.70 -21.11 -1.54
CA THR A 16 -7.80 -20.34 -0.93
C THR A 16 -8.08 -18.99 -1.62
N GLN A 17 -7.19 -18.57 -2.51
CA GLN A 17 -7.20 -17.25 -3.16
C GLN A 17 -8.34 -17.03 -4.13
N ASP A 18 -8.70 -18.02 -4.92
CA ASP A 18 -9.78 -17.84 -5.90
C ASP A 18 -11.09 -17.45 -5.22
N LYS A 19 -11.29 -17.90 -3.99
CA LYS A 19 -12.47 -17.51 -3.19
C LYS A 19 -12.32 -16.11 -2.58
N ILE A 20 -11.16 -15.77 -2.04
CA ILE A 20 -10.92 -14.46 -1.41
C ILE A 20 -10.90 -13.35 -2.46
N ILE A 21 -10.25 -13.56 -3.61
CA ILE A 21 -10.19 -12.59 -4.70
C ILE A 21 -11.57 -12.42 -5.38
N SER A 22 -12.39 -13.46 -5.45
CA SER A 22 -13.74 -13.38 -5.99
C SER A 22 -14.70 -12.51 -5.17
N ILE A 23 -14.34 -12.20 -3.94
CA ILE A 23 -15.13 -11.34 -3.04
C ILE A 23 -14.63 -9.90 -2.99
N ILE A 24 -13.48 -9.59 -3.59
CA ILE A 24 -12.95 -8.23 -3.67
C ILE A 24 -13.57 -7.53 -4.88
N ASN A 25 -14.15 -6.36 -4.66
CA ASN A 25 -14.61 -5.49 -5.74
C ASN A 25 -13.43 -4.77 -6.38
N GLU A 26 -12.87 -5.35 -7.45
CA GLU A 26 -11.69 -4.86 -8.16
C GLU A 26 -11.88 -3.43 -8.67
N LYS A 27 -13.03 -3.12 -9.28
CA LYS A 27 -13.33 -1.78 -9.81
C LYS A 27 -13.33 -0.71 -8.71
N LYS A 28 -13.91 -1.03 -7.56
CA LYS A 28 -13.95 -0.11 -6.44
C LYS A 28 -12.56 0.05 -5.81
N LEU A 29 -11.77 -1.00 -5.81
CA LEU A 29 -10.37 -0.95 -5.36
C LEU A 29 -9.54 -0.08 -6.31
N GLU A 30 -9.70 -0.19 -7.63
CA GLU A 30 -9.07 0.70 -8.62
C GLU A 30 -9.40 2.18 -8.37
N GLN A 31 -10.68 2.47 -8.14
CA GLN A 31 -11.14 3.83 -7.87
C GLN A 31 -10.51 4.42 -6.61
N ILE A 32 -10.45 3.65 -5.53
CA ILE A 32 -9.89 4.13 -4.25
C ILE A 32 -8.37 4.28 -4.32
N LEU A 33 -7.70 3.35 -5.00
CA LEU A 33 -6.23 3.36 -5.12
C LEU A 33 -5.74 4.24 -6.27
N GLU A 34 -6.66 4.74 -7.12
CA GLU A 34 -6.35 5.52 -8.33
C GLU A 34 -5.29 4.82 -9.21
N THR A 35 -5.36 3.50 -9.28
CA THR A 35 -4.43 2.68 -10.06
C THR A 35 -5.13 1.43 -10.57
N LYS A 36 -4.69 0.92 -11.72
CA LYS A 36 -5.22 -0.32 -12.29
C LYS A 36 -4.99 -1.50 -11.34
N VAL A 37 -6.01 -2.33 -11.18
CA VAL A 37 -5.97 -3.57 -10.40
C VAL A 37 -6.16 -4.74 -11.36
N VAL A 38 -5.16 -5.60 -11.48
CA VAL A 38 -5.20 -6.78 -12.35
C VAL A 38 -5.26 -8.04 -11.49
N LYS A 39 -6.27 -8.86 -11.75
CA LYS A 39 -6.40 -10.17 -11.11
C LYS A 39 -5.52 -11.18 -11.82
N ILE A 40 -4.59 -11.77 -11.11
CA ILE A 40 -3.69 -12.80 -11.64
C ILE A 40 -3.76 -14.10 -10.84
N SER A 41 -3.56 -15.22 -11.52
CA SER A 41 -3.30 -16.52 -10.89
C SER A 41 -2.06 -17.12 -11.54
N ALA A 42 -0.96 -17.20 -10.79
CA ALA A 42 0.29 -17.81 -11.27
C ALA A 42 0.10 -19.31 -11.55
N LEU A 43 -0.70 -20.01 -10.72
CA LEU A 43 -0.97 -21.44 -10.89
C LEU A 43 -1.79 -21.74 -12.17
N LYS A 44 -2.74 -20.84 -12.51
CA LYS A 44 -3.61 -20.99 -13.68
C LYS A 44 -3.12 -20.21 -14.89
N GLU A 45 -2.00 -19.50 -14.75
CA GLU A 45 -1.42 -18.62 -15.77
C GLU A 45 -2.40 -17.60 -16.36
N THR A 46 -3.40 -17.18 -15.55
CA THR A 46 -4.42 -16.22 -15.98
C THR A 46 -4.06 -14.79 -15.57
N GLY A 47 -4.44 -13.81 -16.40
CA GLY A 47 -4.23 -12.37 -16.11
C GLY A 47 -2.80 -11.87 -16.32
N ILE A 48 -1.84 -12.74 -16.65
CA ILE A 48 -0.42 -12.36 -16.79
C ILE A 48 -0.21 -11.43 -18.00
N GLU A 49 -0.85 -11.73 -19.13
CA GLU A 49 -0.76 -10.88 -20.34
C GLU A 49 -1.37 -9.48 -20.09
N GLU A 50 -2.49 -9.40 -19.36
CA GLU A 50 -3.10 -8.13 -18.99
C GLU A 50 -2.16 -7.34 -18.09
N LEU A 51 -1.54 -8.00 -17.09
CA LEU A 51 -0.55 -7.39 -16.21
C LEU A 51 0.64 -6.80 -16.99
N ILE A 52 1.17 -7.54 -17.96
CA ILE A 52 2.28 -7.08 -18.80
C ILE A 52 1.88 -5.84 -19.59
N LYS A 53 0.71 -5.87 -20.23
CA LYS A 53 0.18 -4.71 -20.98
C LYS A 53 0.03 -3.48 -20.08
N GLU A 54 -0.50 -3.64 -18.88
CA GLU A 54 -0.68 -2.52 -17.93
C GLU A 54 0.66 -1.96 -17.43
N ILE A 55 1.70 -2.79 -17.29
CA ILE A 55 3.05 -2.33 -16.91
C ILE A 55 3.71 -1.50 -18.03
N GLU A 56 3.45 -1.84 -19.28
CA GLU A 56 4.02 -1.17 -20.45
C GLU A 56 3.35 0.19 -20.72
N LEU A 57 2.12 0.40 -20.26
CA LEU A 57 1.40 1.65 -20.44
C LEU A 57 2.04 2.79 -19.60
N PRO A 58 2.12 4.00 -20.17
CA PRO A 58 2.55 5.16 -19.41
C PRO A 58 1.53 5.45 -18.30
N GLN A 59 1.98 5.31 -17.07
CA GLN A 59 1.14 5.54 -15.90
C GLN A 59 1.22 7.01 -15.47
N SER A 60 0.07 7.71 -15.39
CA SER A 60 0.02 8.99 -14.70
C SER A 60 0.10 8.76 -13.19
N ALA A 61 0.95 9.52 -12.52
CA ALA A 61 1.10 9.38 -11.09
C ALA A 61 0.07 10.27 -10.38
N ASN A 62 -1.10 9.74 -10.06
CA ASN A 62 -1.95 10.40 -9.09
C ASN A 62 -1.34 10.25 -7.69
N ARG A 63 -1.41 11.32 -6.91
CA ARG A 63 -0.87 11.34 -5.56
C ARG A 63 -1.95 10.84 -4.60
N LEU A 64 -1.76 9.66 -4.07
CA LEU A 64 -2.64 9.12 -3.03
C LEU A 64 -2.25 9.68 -1.67
N TYR A 65 -3.16 10.43 -1.05
CA TYR A 65 -3.00 10.97 0.30
C TYR A 65 -3.61 9.99 1.30
N ILE A 66 -2.78 9.33 2.09
CA ILE A 66 -3.19 8.27 3.02
C ILE A 66 -2.93 8.63 4.48
N TYR A 67 -2.14 9.67 4.72
CA TYR A 67 -1.77 10.14 6.04
C TYR A 67 -2.60 11.35 6.46
N ASP A 68 -2.59 11.68 7.74
CA ASP A 68 -3.24 12.88 8.24
C ASP A 68 -2.59 14.17 7.70
N ALA A 69 -3.25 15.30 7.93
CA ALA A 69 -2.79 16.58 7.38
C ALA A 69 -1.41 17.01 7.88
N LYS A 70 -1.06 16.68 9.12
CA LYS A 70 0.25 17.04 9.71
C LYS A 70 1.36 16.20 9.09
N MET A 71 1.13 14.89 8.96
CA MET A 71 2.07 13.97 8.31
C MET A 71 2.25 14.31 6.83
N GLU A 72 1.16 14.59 6.10
CA GLU A 72 1.24 15.00 4.69
C GLU A 72 2.00 16.31 4.51
N GLN A 73 1.84 17.26 5.42
CA GLN A 73 2.60 18.51 5.41
C GLN A 73 4.10 18.25 5.63
N ALA A 74 4.45 17.39 6.58
CA ALA A 74 5.84 17.04 6.83
C ALA A 74 6.47 16.27 5.66
N ILE A 75 5.73 15.33 5.07
CA ILE A 75 6.17 14.65 3.83
C ILE A 75 6.52 15.67 2.76
N LYS A 76 5.64 16.67 2.54
CA LYS A 76 5.89 17.72 1.56
C LYS A 76 7.11 18.60 1.91
N GLN A 77 7.31 18.89 3.18
CA GLN A 77 8.51 19.63 3.64
C GLN A 77 9.78 18.83 3.35
N VAL A 78 9.79 17.53 3.63
CA VAL A 78 10.93 16.65 3.33
C VAL A 78 11.14 16.51 1.82
N GLU A 79 10.09 16.34 1.02
CA GLU A 79 10.19 16.33 -0.45
C GLU A 79 10.94 17.56 -1.02
N ASN A 80 10.71 18.73 -0.41
CA ASN A 80 11.38 19.99 -0.82
C ASN A 80 12.86 20.03 -0.42
N GLN A 81 13.33 19.19 0.49
CA GLN A 81 14.75 19.06 0.84
C GLN A 81 15.49 18.03 -0.03
N ILE A 82 14.75 17.18 -0.76
CA ILE A 82 15.32 16.14 -1.63
C ILE A 82 15.75 16.76 -2.97
N HIS A 83 16.94 16.39 -3.44
CA HIS A 83 17.50 16.90 -4.69
C HIS A 83 16.50 16.77 -5.86
N PRO A 84 16.39 17.80 -6.74
CA PRO A 84 15.42 17.80 -7.84
C PRO A 84 15.48 16.60 -8.78
N GLU A 85 16.67 16.06 -9.03
CA GLU A 85 16.90 14.94 -9.94
C GLU A 85 16.47 13.58 -9.38
N ILE A 86 16.18 13.49 -8.06
CA ILE A 86 15.72 12.25 -7.46
C ILE A 86 14.26 12.03 -7.82
N ASN A 87 14.00 10.90 -8.48
CA ASN A 87 12.65 10.42 -8.74
C ASN A 87 12.02 9.86 -7.46
N HIS A 88 10.66 9.81 -7.41
CA HIS A 88 9.92 9.23 -6.28
C HIS A 88 10.17 9.92 -4.92
N LYS A 89 10.26 11.24 -4.91
CA LYS A 89 10.53 12.04 -3.70
C LYS A 89 9.59 11.73 -2.54
N ARG A 90 8.29 11.49 -2.82
CA ARG A 90 7.33 11.11 -1.78
C ARG A 90 7.70 9.81 -1.09
N PHE A 91 8.07 8.79 -1.86
CA PHE A 91 8.52 7.51 -1.28
C PHE A 91 9.74 7.73 -0.38
N LEU A 92 10.74 8.46 -0.89
CA LEU A 92 11.95 8.74 -0.12
C LEU A 92 11.66 9.60 1.11
N ALA A 93 10.79 10.62 1.00
CA ALA A 93 10.37 11.44 2.14
C ALA A 93 9.72 10.62 3.26
N VAL A 94 8.83 9.70 2.89
CA VAL A 94 8.21 8.79 3.86
C VAL A 94 9.26 7.87 4.50
N LYS A 95 10.21 7.34 3.73
CA LYS A 95 11.29 6.50 4.24
C LYS A 95 12.22 7.24 5.19
N LEU A 96 12.52 8.49 4.90
CA LEU A 96 13.30 9.35 5.80
C LEU A 96 12.52 9.63 7.09
N LEU A 97 11.22 9.89 7.01
CA LEU A 97 10.38 10.09 8.19
C LEU A 97 10.23 8.82 9.03
N GLU A 98 10.24 7.63 8.41
CA GLU A 98 10.29 6.33 9.09
C GLU A 98 11.64 6.01 9.73
N ASN A 99 12.64 6.87 9.54
CA ASN A 99 14.00 6.63 10.01
C ASN A 99 14.63 5.34 9.46
N ASP A 100 14.32 5.01 8.19
CA ASP A 100 14.80 3.79 7.52
C ASP A 100 16.33 3.89 7.29
N ASP A 101 17.09 3.03 7.95
CA ASP A 101 18.57 3.02 7.97
C ASP A 101 19.18 3.00 6.56
N ARG A 102 18.49 2.44 5.58
CA ARG A 102 18.96 2.38 4.19
C ARG A 102 19.09 3.74 3.52
N PHE A 103 18.51 4.78 4.12
CA PHE A 103 18.50 6.15 3.62
C PHE A 103 19.14 7.15 4.58
N GLU A 104 19.87 6.68 5.61
CA GLU A 104 20.49 7.54 6.63
C GLU A 104 21.43 8.59 6.02
N ASP A 105 22.17 8.24 4.97
CA ASP A 105 23.06 9.17 4.26
C ASP A 105 22.34 10.38 3.64
N LEU A 106 21.03 10.27 3.41
CA LEU A 106 20.18 11.33 2.89
C LEU A 106 19.47 12.12 3.97
N ASN A 107 19.58 11.70 5.24
CA ASN A 107 18.89 12.28 6.39
C ASN A 107 19.61 13.52 6.91
N THR A 108 19.45 14.65 6.22
CA THR A 108 20.09 15.90 6.56
C THR A 108 19.61 16.49 7.90
N TYR A 109 20.37 17.43 8.46
CA TYR A 109 19.98 18.16 9.66
C TYR A 109 18.59 18.82 9.57
N LYS A 110 18.22 19.34 8.40
CA LYS A 110 16.89 19.93 8.16
C LYS A 110 15.78 18.89 8.27
N ILE A 111 16.01 17.69 7.72
CA ILE A 111 15.06 16.58 7.80
C ILE A 111 14.94 16.09 9.25
N LYS A 112 16.05 15.93 9.96
CA LYS A 112 16.07 15.57 11.38
C LYS A 112 15.29 16.57 12.26
N ASN A 113 15.33 17.85 11.95
CA ASN A 113 14.51 18.86 12.64
C ASN A 113 13.01 18.67 12.36
N ILE A 114 12.61 18.35 11.13
CA ILE A 114 11.21 18.06 10.79
C ILE A 114 10.74 16.82 11.55
N GLN A 115 11.55 15.76 11.60
CA GLN A 115 11.26 14.54 12.37
C GLN A 115 11.03 14.85 13.86
N GLN A 116 11.93 15.65 14.48
CA GLN A 116 11.81 16.02 15.90
C GLN A 116 10.53 16.81 16.20
N GLN A 117 10.16 17.75 15.33
CA GLN A 117 8.92 18.50 15.47
C GLN A 117 7.69 17.60 15.36
N LEU A 118 7.72 16.62 14.46
CA LEU A 118 6.65 15.65 14.30
C LEU A 118 6.52 14.74 15.52
N ILE A 119 7.61 14.21 16.05
CA ILE A 119 7.62 13.37 17.26
C ILE A 119 6.96 14.12 18.42
N GLN A 120 7.28 15.41 18.60
CA GLN A 120 6.66 16.24 19.64
C GLN A 120 5.15 16.42 19.43
N ASN A 121 4.67 16.42 18.17
CA ASN A 121 3.26 16.59 17.84
C ASN A 121 2.43 15.32 18.03
N TYR A 122 3.04 14.13 17.84
CA TYR A 122 2.34 12.85 17.95
C TYR A 122 2.55 12.17 19.31
N ASP A 123 3.55 12.60 20.07
CA ASP A 123 3.96 11.98 21.34
C ASP A 123 4.25 10.47 21.20
N THR A 124 4.71 10.06 20.01
CA THR A 124 5.01 8.67 19.65
C THR A 124 6.06 8.61 18.55
N ASP A 125 6.61 7.43 18.31
CA ASP A 125 7.55 7.17 17.23
C ASP A 125 6.89 7.38 15.86
N LEU A 126 7.62 7.96 14.91
CA LEU A 126 7.13 8.21 13.56
C LEU A 126 6.94 6.93 12.74
N GLU A 127 7.76 5.91 12.96
CA GLU A 127 7.60 4.60 12.32
C GLU A 127 6.25 3.99 12.73
N GLU A 128 5.94 3.99 14.03
CA GLU A 128 4.67 3.50 14.56
C GLU A 128 3.48 4.33 14.05
N THR A 129 3.62 5.66 14.04
CA THR A 129 2.57 6.57 13.53
C THR A 129 2.27 6.28 12.07
N ILE A 130 3.29 6.23 11.21
CA ILE A 130 3.16 5.98 9.78
C ILE A 130 2.57 4.59 9.53
N ALA A 131 3.01 3.57 10.27
CA ALA A 131 2.45 2.23 10.17
C ALA A 131 0.97 2.20 10.56
N THR A 132 0.62 2.83 11.66
CA THR A 132 -0.77 2.92 12.15
C THR A 132 -1.69 3.57 11.13
N GLU A 133 -1.32 4.71 10.57
CA GLU A 133 -2.12 5.39 9.55
C GLU A 133 -2.27 4.57 8.26
N ARG A 134 -1.21 3.87 7.84
CA ARG A 134 -1.31 2.91 6.72
C ARG A 134 -2.33 1.81 7.00
N TYR A 135 -2.30 1.22 8.21
CA TYR A 135 -3.25 0.17 8.56
C TYR A 135 -4.68 0.70 8.69
N GLN A 136 -4.87 1.93 9.17
CA GLN A 136 -6.18 2.59 9.19
C GLN A 136 -6.71 2.76 7.77
N PHE A 137 -5.90 3.26 6.85
CA PHE A 137 -6.27 3.38 5.44
C PHE A 137 -6.63 2.02 4.82
N ILE A 138 -5.78 0.99 5.02
CA ILE A 138 -6.05 -0.38 4.56
C ILE A 138 -7.38 -0.89 5.12
N GLY A 139 -7.64 -0.64 6.40
CA GLY A 139 -8.90 -1.01 7.05
C GLY A 139 -10.12 -0.34 6.41
N GLN A 140 -10.02 0.94 6.04
CA GLN A 140 -11.08 1.68 5.33
C GLN A 140 -11.30 1.11 3.92
N VAL A 141 -10.23 0.87 3.17
CA VAL A 141 -10.28 0.25 1.82
C VAL A 141 -10.94 -1.12 1.90
N LYS A 142 -10.51 -1.97 2.84
CA LYS A 142 -11.09 -3.31 3.06
C LYS A 142 -12.58 -3.25 3.33
N LYS A 143 -13.04 -2.35 4.20
CA LYS A 143 -14.47 -2.17 4.50
C LYS A 143 -15.31 -1.83 3.27
N GLN A 144 -14.73 -1.12 2.31
CA GLN A 144 -15.41 -0.68 1.12
C GLN A 144 -15.36 -1.66 -0.04
N THR A 145 -14.30 -2.48 -0.12
CA THR A 145 -14.01 -3.32 -1.29
C THR A 145 -14.27 -4.79 -1.08
N VAL A 146 -14.41 -5.25 0.18
CA VAL A 146 -14.63 -6.67 0.48
C VAL A 146 -16.09 -6.91 0.84
N ASP A 147 -16.78 -7.79 0.12
CA ASP A 147 -18.14 -8.22 0.45
C ASP A 147 -18.10 -9.28 1.56
N LYS A 148 -18.63 -8.91 2.73
CA LYS A 148 -18.69 -9.79 3.91
C LYS A 148 -19.69 -10.95 3.78
N LYS A 149 -20.64 -10.89 2.86
CA LYS A 149 -21.69 -11.92 2.72
C LYS A 149 -21.14 -13.23 2.16
N GLN A 150 -20.07 -13.19 1.39
CA GLN A 150 -19.45 -14.40 0.80
C GLN A 150 -18.46 -15.11 1.75
N LEU A 151 -18.07 -14.50 2.86
CA LEU A 151 -17.19 -15.12 3.86
C LEU A 151 -17.92 -16.11 4.80
N LYS A 152 -19.23 -16.25 4.68
CA LYS A 152 -20.01 -17.20 5.47
C LYS A 152 -20.04 -18.56 4.77
N GLU A 153 -19.25 -19.48 5.19
CA GLU A 153 -19.18 -20.90 4.80
C GLU A 153 -18.22 -21.22 3.66
N THR A 154 -16.98 -21.46 4.01
CA THR A 154 -16.07 -22.23 3.15
C THR A 154 -16.45 -23.72 3.24
N ILE A 155 -16.18 -24.49 2.17
CA ILE A 155 -16.36 -25.97 2.19
C ILE A 155 -15.54 -26.60 3.33
N SER A 156 -14.43 -25.97 3.72
CA SER A 156 -13.62 -26.35 4.89
C SER A 156 -14.42 -26.23 6.19
N ASP A 157 -15.17 -25.13 6.37
CA ASP A 157 -16.02 -24.93 7.56
C ASP A 157 -17.17 -25.92 7.61
N GLN A 158 -17.67 -26.36 6.45
CA GLN A 158 -18.69 -27.40 6.34
C GLN A 158 -18.12 -28.80 6.61
N LEU A 159 -16.91 -29.09 6.12
CA LEU A 159 -16.19 -30.33 6.38
C LEU A 159 -15.79 -30.45 7.86
N ASP A 160 -15.28 -29.39 8.48
CA ASP A 160 -14.95 -29.39 9.91
C ASP A 160 -16.18 -29.64 10.79
N LYS A 161 -17.36 -29.16 10.40
CA LYS A 161 -18.63 -29.48 11.09
C LYS A 161 -19.05 -30.95 10.96
N VAL A 162 -18.65 -31.59 9.86
CA VAL A 162 -18.99 -33.02 9.61
C VAL A 162 -17.98 -33.95 10.29
N PHE A 163 -16.71 -33.54 10.44
CA PHE A 163 -15.67 -34.40 11.05
C PHE A 163 -15.47 -34.19 12.55
N LEU A 164 -16.03 -33.12 13.13
CA LEU A 164 -15.95 -32.82 14.57
C LEU A 164 -17.24 -33.13 15.34
N ASN A 165 -18.23 -33.80 14.74
CA ASN A 165 -19.37 -34.40 15.36
C ASN A 165 -19.22 -35.94 15.24
#